data_e315f5739daeab79d7d6b8021a833aab
#
_entry.id   e315f5739daeab79d7d6b8021a833aab
#
_cell.length_a   1.000
_cell.length_b   1.000
_cell.length_c   1.000
_cell.angle_alpha   90.00
_cell.angle_beta   90.00
_cell.angle_gamma   90.00
#
_symmetry.space_group_name_H-M   'P 1'
#
loop_
_entity.id
_entity.type
_entity.pdbx_description
1 polymer ?
#
loop_
_entity_poly.entity_id
_entity_poly.type
_entity_poly.pdbx_seq_one_letter_code
_entity_poly.pdbx_strand_id
1 'polypeptide(L)'
;MHNRHAWTARAEDGVKREIRVIKNAGSWRFQAKRADEGCWSYYDEPPLEDLEEFREVLFRKYQRRRAAYEDVQWAERELERRRE
;
A
#
# COMPACT_ATOMS: atom_id res chain seq x y z
N MET A 1 -4.84 7.66 15.21
CA MET A 1 -4.26 6.57 14.44
C MET A 1 -4.77 6.63 13.00
N HIS A 2 -3.88 6.52 12.03
CA HIS A 2 -4.26 6.67 10.63
C HIS A 2 -4.63 5.32 10.02
N ASN A 3 -5.86 5.23 9.51
CA ASN A 3 -6.34 4.04 8.82
C ASN A 3 -6.22 4.17 7.30
N ARG A 4 -5.57 5.24 6.84
CA ARG A 4 -5.40 5.52 5.42
C ARG A 4 -3.95 5.88 5.13
N HIS A 5 -3.41 5.26 4.09
CA HIS A 5 -2.08 5.57 3.61
C HIS A 5 -2.14 5.79 2.10
N ALA A 6 -1.38 6.74 1.60
CA ALA A 6 -1.37 7.04 0.18
C ALA A 6 0.04 7.44 -0.25
N TRP A 7 0.40 7.06 -1.46
CA TRP A 7 1.68 7.45 -2.06
C TRP A 7 1.55 7.41 -3.57
N THR A 8 2.59 7.88 -4.25
CA THR A 8 2.66 7.85 -5.70
C THR A 8 3.85 7.02 -6.15
N ALA A 9 3.69 6.38 -7.29
CA ALA A 9 4.75 5.59 -7.92
C ALA A 9 4.66 5.80 -9.42
N ARG A 10 5.67 5.35 -10.16
CA ARG A 10 5.63 5.38 -11.62
C ARG A 10 5.52 3.97 -12.16
N ALA A 11 4.63 3.80 -13.15
CA ALA A 11 4.51 2.54 -13.86
C ALA A 11 5.72 2.37 -14.80
N GLU A 12 5.87 1.20 -15.38
CA GLU A 12 6.99 0.90 -16.29
C GLU A 12 7.06 1.85 -17.48
N ASP A 13 5.90 2.32 -17.95
CA ASP A 13 5.81 3.27 -19.05
C ASP A 13 6.02 4.73 -18.62
N GLY A 14 6.35 4.95 -17.35
CA GLY A 14 6.62 6.29 -16.84
C GLY A 14 5.38 7.05 -16.37
N VAL A 15 4.18 6.51 -16.55
CA VAL A 15 2.95 7.17 -16.13
C VAL A 15 2.84 7.11 -14.61
N LYS A 16 2.47 8.24 -14.00
CA LYS A 16 2.31 8.34 -12.55
C LYS A 16 1.10 7.51 -12.10
N ARG A 17 1.28 6.77 -11.02
CA ARG A 17 0.21 6.02 -10.35
C ARG A 17 0.02 6.55 -8.94
N GLU A 18 -1.22 6.71 -8.52
CA GLU A 18 -1.55 6.98 -7.14
C GLU A 18 -2.02 5.69 -6.51
N ILE A 19 -1.50 5.38 -5.32
CA ILE A 19 -1.90 4.19 -4.58
C ILE A 19 -2.47 4.63 -3.24
N ARG A 20 -3.61 4.06 -2.86
CA ARG A 20 -4.23 4.27 -1.55
C ARG A 20 -4.45 2.93 -0.89
N VAL A 21 -4.22 2.90 0.41
CA VAL A 21 -4.51 1.73 1.22
C VAL A 21 -5.37 2.18 2.38
N ILE A 22 -6.52 1.56 2.53
CA ILE A 22 -7.48 1.91 3.57
C ILE A 22 -7.75 0.69 4.43
N LYS A 23 -7.62 0.84 5.75
CA LYS A 23 -7.94 -0.21 6.70
C LYS A 23 -9.42 -0.13 7.06
N ASN A 24 -10.13 -1.23 6.89
CA ASN A 24 -11.55 -1.30 7.19
C ASN A 24 -11.85 -2.66 7.80
N ALA A 25 -12.38 -2.66 9.03
CA ALA A 25 -12.76 -3.89 9.75
C ALA A 25 -11.60 -4.90 9.82
N GLY A 26 -10.39 -4.43 10.07
CA GLY A 26 -9.22 -5.30 10.20
C GLY A 26 -8.58 -5.76 8.90
N SER A 27 -9.14 -5.35 7.77
CA SER A 27 -8.61 -5.67 6.45
C SER A 27 -8.05 -4.43 5.76
N TRP A 28 -7.04 -4.63 4.94
CA TRP A 28 -6.47 -3.55 4.13
C TRP A 28 -7.00 -3.67 2.70
N ARG A 29 -7.51 -2.56 2.17
CA ARG A 29 -7.98 -2.50 0.78
C ARG A 29 -7.06 -1.59 -0.02
N PHE A 30 -6.55 -2.11 -1.11
CA PHE A 30 -5.66 -1.38 -2.00
C PHE A 30 -6.44 -0.84 -3.18
N GLN A 31 -6.17 0.43 -3.52
CA GLN A 31 -6.73 1.10 -4.70
C GLN A 31 -5.59 1.74 -5.46
N ALA A 32 -5.67 1.74 -6.76
CA ALA A 32 -4.67 2.44 -7.56
C ALA A 32 -5.35 3.14 -8.74
N LYS A 33 -4.76 4.24 -9.17
CA LYS A 33 -5.22 4.99 -10.33
C LYS A 33 -4.02 5.54 -11.07
N ARG A 34 -3.96 5.27 -12.38
CA ARG A 34 -2.96 5.89 -13.25
C ARG A 34 -3.40 7.31 -13.59
N ALA A 35 -2.43 8.19 -13.85
CA ALA A 35 -2.74 9.58 -14.20
C ALA A 35 -3.55 9.69 -15.49
N ASP A 36 -3.42 8.69 -16.38
CA ASP A 36 -4.15 8.66 -17.64
C ASP A 36 -5.50 7.91 -17.57
N GLU A 37 -5.90 7.47 -16.38
CA GLU A 37 -7.15 6.78 -16.15
C GLU A 37 -8.16 7.68 -15.45
N GLY A 38 -9.46 7.46 -15.72
CA GLY A 38 -10.52 8.25 -15.11
C GLY A 38 -11.11 7.67 -13.84
N CYS A 39 -10.75 6.43 -13.46
CA CYS A 39 -11.33 5.79 -12.29
C CYS A 39 -10.30 4.95 -11.55
N TRP A 40 -10.63 4.67 -10.27
CA TRP A 40 -9.79 3.86 -9.40
C TRP A 40 -10.03 2.38 -9.63
N SER A 41 -8.95 1.60 -9.59
CA SER A 41 -9.02 0.15 -9.57
C SER A 41 -8.86 -0.35 -8.15
N TYR A 42 -9.63 -1.36 -7.77
CA TYR A 42 -9.59 -1.94 -6.43
C TYR A 42 -8.97 -3.33 -6.51
N TYR A 43 -8.13 -3.64 -5.55
CA TYR A 43 -7.43 -4.92 -5.53
C TYR A 43 -7.67 -5.63 -4.20
N ASP A 44 -8.14 -6.86 -4.26
CA ASP A 44 -8.21 -7.73 -3.08
C ASP A 44 -6.81 -8.24 -2.75
N GLU A 45 -6.02 -8.54 -3.79
CA GLU A 45 -4.62 -8.91 -3.63
C GLU A 45 -3.77 -7.96 -4.48
N PRO A 46 -3.08 -7.01 -3.85
CA PRO A 46 -2.28 -6.04 -4.59
C PRO A 46 -1.06 -6.70 -5.24
N PRO A 47 -0.52 -6.12 -6.32
CA PRO A 47 0.75 -6.57 -6.85
C PRO A 47 1.83 -6.56 -5.76
N LEU A 48 2.77 -7.48 -5.85
CA LEU A 48 3.85 -7.59 -4.86
C LEU A 48 4.60 -6.27 -4.71
N GLU A 49 4.83 -5.57 -5.82
CA GLU A 49 5.52 -4.27 -5.81
C GLU A 49 4.79 -3.24 -4.95
N ASP A 50 3.46 -3.18 -5.07
CA ASP A 50 2.67 -2.24 -4.28
C ASP A 50 2.71 -2.61 -2.79
N LEU A 51 2.72 -3.89 -2.49
CA LEU A 51 2.82 -4.37 -1.11
C LEU A 51 4.19 -4.05 -0.50
N GLU A 52 5.26 -4.19 -1.27
CA GLU A 52 6.60 -3.82 -0.82
C GLU A 52 6.70 -2.33 -0.54
N GLU A 53 6.13 -1.50 -1.41
CA GLU A 53 6.11 -0.06 -1.21
C GLU A 53 5.28 0.32 0.02
N PHE A 54 4.16 -0.37 0.23
CA PHE A 54 3.31 -0.16 1.40
C PHE A 54 4.10 -0.43 2.68
N ARG A 55 4.85 -1.52 2.71
CA ARG A 55 5.69 -1.85 3.87
C ARG A 55 6.69 -0.72 4.15
N GLU A 56 7.30 -0.17 3.11
CA GLU A 56 8.23 0.96 3.26
C GLU A 56 7.55 2.21 3.80
N VAL A 57 6.37 2.52 3.28
CA VAL A 57 5.57 3.67 3.74
C VAL A 57 5.23 3.51 5.23
N LEU A 58 4.76 2.32 5.62
CA LEU A 58 4.42 2.03 7.01
C LEU A 58 5.64 2.16 7.93
N PHE A 59 6.77 1.63 7.48
CA PHE A 59 7.99 1.67 8.27
C PHE A 59 8.46 3.10 8.52
N ARG A 60 8.43 3.95 7.50
CA ARG A 60 8.78 5.36 7.64
C ARG A 60 7.84 6.07 8.61
N LYS A 61 6.53 5.80 8.49
CA LYS A 61 5.55 6.39 9.40
C LYS A 61 5.71 5.88 10.81
N TYR A 62 6.04 4.61 10.98
CA TYR A 62 6.32 4.04 12.28
C TYR A 62 7.50 4.74 12.94
N GLN A 63 8.57 4.98 12.20
CA GLN A 63 9.74 5.70 12.73
C GLN A 63 9.40 7.11 13.19
N ARG A 64 8.38 7.72 12.60
CA ARG A 64 7.89 9.04 12.98
C ARG A 64 6.71 8.97 13.95
N ARG A 65 6.43 7.79 14.47
CA ARG A 65 5.31 7.53 15.39
C ARG A 65 3.94 7.84 14.78
N ARG A 66 3.80 7.65 13.47
CA ARG A 66 2.56 7.90 12.73
C ARG A 66 1.90 6.62 12.23
N ALA A 67 2.46 5.46 12.56
CA ALA A 67 1.87 4.18 12.26
C ALA A 67 2.22 3.20 13.37
N ALA A 68 1.36 2.20 13.57
CA ALA A 68 1.59 1.18 14.57
C ALA A 68 2.56 0.12 14.03
N TYR A 69 3.39 -0.42 14.92
CA TYR A 69 4.30 -1.49 14.54
C TYR A 69 3.55 -2.73 14.04
N GLU A 70 2.35 -2.96 14.57
CA GLU A 70 1.48 -4.06 14.12
C GLU A 70 1.19 -4.00 12.63
N ASP A 71 1.04 -2.79 12.10
CA ASP A 71 0.79 -2.60 10.67
C ASP A 71 2.01 -2.98 9.84
N VAL A 72 3.20 -2.61 10.32
CA VAL A 72 4.46 -3.00 9.68
C VAL A 72 4.58 -4.52 9.68
N GLN A 73 4.29 -5.16 10.81
CA GLN A 73 4.34 -6.61 10.93
C GLN A 73 3.35 -7.29 9.99
N TRP A 74 2.16 -6.73 9.85
CA TRP A 74 1.17 -7.25 8.91
C TRP A 74 1.72 -7.27 7.49
N ALA A 75 2.31 -6.15 7.06
CA ALA A 75 2.88 -6.05 5.71
C ALA A 75 4.01 -7.05 5.51
N GLU A 76 4.87 -7.22 6.51
CA GLU A 76 5.97 -8.17 6.42
C GLU A 76 5.47 -9.61 6.31
N ARG A 77 4.45 -9.98 7.09
CA ARG A 77 3.86 -11.32 7.02
C ARG A 77 3.21 -11.59 5.66
N GLU A 78 2.51 -10.58 5.11
CA GLU A 78 1.91 -10.71 3.78
C GLU A 78 2.96 -10.88 2.70
N LEU A 79 4.06 -10.14 2.79
CA LEU A 79 5.16 -10.28 1.86
C LEU A 79 5.77 -11.69 1.90
N GLU A 80 5.97 -12.23 3.10
CA GLU A 80 6.47 -13.60 3.25
C GLU A 80 5.52 -14.61 2.64
N ARG A 81 4.23 -14.47 2.92
CA ARG A 81 3.20 -15.37 2.39
C ARG A 81 3.21 -15.36 0.86
N ARG A 82 3.37 -14.18 0.26
CA ARG A 82 3.31 -14.02 -1.19
C ARG A 82 4.58 -14.45 -1.91
N ARG A 83 5.70 -14.53 -1.19
CA ARG A 83 6.98 -14.96 -1.76
C ARG A 83 7.20 -16.47 -1.70
N GLU A 84 6.34 -17.17 -1.00
CA GLU A 84 6.41 -18.65 -0.91
C GLU A 84 5.86 -19.33 -2.15
#